data_0ad7bac3aab8042fd08501808a341138
#
_entry.id   0ad7bac3aab8042fd08501808a341138
#
_cell.length_a   1.000
_cell.length_b   1.000
_cell.length_c   1.000
_cell.angle_alpha   90.00
_cell.angle_beta   90.00
_cell.angle_gamma   90.00
#
_symmetry.space_group_name_H-M   'P 1'
#
loop_
_entity.id
_entity.type
_entity.pdbx_description
1 polymer ?
#
loop_
_entity_poly.entity_id
_entity_poly.type
_entity_poly.pdbx_seq_one_letter_code
_entity_poly.pdbx_strand_id
1 'polypeptide(L)'
;MILDDDQKLIRRILKGDRSSFEKLMHQYNKRMFNFIYRMVRDEEVAVELTQDFFIKIYTVIQKYNFQYKFSTWAYRICYNLVIDHVRKNPVYVDSLDQNPLTRKQLARTDQVVREDGFSVLEKREMSDYIWSVVDRIPEKYRHLILLRYQQGLKYDEIAGVTDLPVGTVKNRIFKAKDLIRKEISQDGMSSQ
;
A
#
# COMPACT_ATOMS: atom_id res chain seq x y z
N MET A 1 -11.84 7.01 -26.16
CA MET A 1 -11.34 6.42 -24.92
C MET A 1 -12.08 7.09 -23.76
N ILE A 2 -12.88 6.33 -23.02
CA ILE A 2 -13.59 6.84 -21.83
C ILE A 2 -12.55 6.99 -20.71
N LEU A 3 -12.34 8.21 -20.23
CA LEU A 3 -11.41 8.49 -19.12
C LEU A 3 -12.04 8.07 -17.80
N ASP A 4 -11.25 7.47 -16.92
CA ASP A 4 -11.62 7.31 -15.53
C ASP A 4 -11.60 8.67 -14.78
N ASP A 5 -12.13 8.69 -13.56
CA ASP A 5 -12.28 9.95 -12.81
C ASP A 5 -10.94 10.57 -12.45
N ASP A 6 -9.92 9.76 -12.16
CA ASP A 6 -8.56 10.24 -11.91
C ASP A 6 -7.99 10.95 -13.15
N GLN A 7 -8.18 10.36 -14.33
CA GLN A 7 -7.71 10.93 -15.60
C GLN A 7 -8.41 12.25 -15.93
N LYS A 8 -9.69 12.41 -15.57
CA LYS A 8 -10.42 13.68 -15.70
C LYS A 8 -9.82 14.77 -14.80
N LEU A 9 -9.53 14.42 -13.52
CA LEU A 9 -8.87 15.33 -12.60
C LEU A 9 -7.49 15.74 -13.12
N ILE A 10 -6.69 14.78 -13.60
CA ILE A 10 -5.34 15.07 -14.11
C ILE A 10 -5.38 16.03 -15.30
N ARG A 11 -6.32 15.85 -16.23
CA ARG A 11 -6.47 16.79 -17.34
C ARG A 11 -6.76 18.23 -16.89
N ARG A 12 -7.53 18.41 -15.80
CA ARG A 12 -7.79 19.73 -15.22
C ARG A 12 -6.54 20.29 -14.54
N ILE A 13 -5.82 19.44 -13.81
CA ILE A 13 -4.55 19.82 -13.16
C ILE A 13 -3.55 20.33 -14.19
N LEU A 14 -3.42 19.63 -15.33
CA LEU A 14 -2.54 20.05 -16.44
C LEU A 14 -2.94 21.37 -17.09
N LYS A 15 -4.18 21.82 -16.89
CA LYS A 15 -4.69 23.13 -17.31
C LYS A 15 -4.56 24.19 -16.21
N GLY A 16 -3.93 23.87 -15.06
CA GLY A 16 -3.70 24.79 -13.95
C GLY A 16 -4.78 24.81 -12.87
N ASP A 17 -5.75 23.86 -12.90
CA ASP A 17 -6.79 23.76 -11.88
C ASP A 17 -6.23 23.12 -10.58
N ARG A 18 -5.88 23.98 -9.62
CA ARG A 18 -5.36 23.57 -8.30
C ARG A 18 -6.39 22.78 -7.49
N SER A 19 -7.68 23.10 -7.59
CA SER A 19 -8.72 22.40 -6.83
C SER A 19 -8.86 20.93 -7.24
N SER A 20 -8.59 20.62 -8.50
CA SER A 20 -8.53 19.23 -8.97
C SER A 20 -7.35 18.47 -8.39
N PHE A 21 -6.22 19.11 -8.10
CA PHE A 21 -5.10 18.48 -7.41
C PHE A 21 -5.42 18.19 -5.95
N GLU A 22 -6.06 19.11 -5.24
CA GLU A 22 -6.52 18.91 -3.86
C GLU A 22 -7.50 17.74 -3.76
N LYS A 23 -8.42 17.60 -4.71
CA LYS A 23 -9.33 16.46 -4.80
C LYS A 23 -8.56 15.15 -5.01
N LEU A 24 -7.58 15.12 -5.91
CA LEU A 24 -6.75 13.95 -6.16
C LEU A 24 -5.94 13.59 -4.90
N MET A 25 -5.34 14.56 -4.22
CA MET A 25 -4.66 14.36 -2.95
C MET A 25 -5.59 13.74 -1.91
N HIS A 26 -6.79 14.30 -1.73
CA HIS A 26 -7.75 13.79 -0.75
C HIS A 26 -8.15 12.33 -1.02
N GLN A 27 -8.36 11.96 -2.31
CA GLN A 27 -8.68 10.58 -2.70
C GLN A 27 -7.56 9.59 -2.39
N TYR A 28 -6.29 10.03 -2.55
CA TYR A 28 -5.13 9.14 -2.44
C TYR A 28 -4.44 9.19 -1.08
N ASN A 29 -4.63 10.25 -0.29
CA ASN A 29 -3.87 10.49 0.95
C ASN A 29 -3.91 9.27 1.89
N LYS A 30 -5.11 8.82 2.27
CA LYS A 30 -5.26 7.68 3.20
C LYS A 30 -4.66 6.39 2.64
N ARG A 31 -4.85 6.14 1.32
CA ARG A 31 -4.33 4.92 0.66
C ARG A 31 -2.81 4.91 0.62
N MET A 32 -2.19 6.03 0.27
CA MET A 32 -0.73 6.15 0.18
C MET A 32 -0.10 6.11 1.57
N PHE A 33 -0.66 6.85 2.54
CA PHE A 33 -0.21 6.77 3.92
C PHE A 33 -0.25 5.32 4.46
N ASN A 34 -1.38 4.62 4.31
CA ASN A 34 -1.50 3.24 4.79
C ASN A 34 -0.52 2.29 4.10
N PHE A 35 -0.30 2.46 2.79
CA PHE A 35 0.67 1.67 2.05
C PHE A 35 2.10 1.94 2.55
N ILE A 36 2.50 3.20 2.67
CA ILE A 36 3.82 3.61 3.16
C ILE A 36 4.02 3.12 4.60
N TYR A 37 3.04 3.38 5.48
CA TYR A 37 3.11 2.98 6.89
C TYR A 37 3.31 1.47 7.06
N ARG A 38 2.61 0.63 6.29
CA ARG A 38 2.82 -0.82 6.30
C ARG A 38 4.19 -1.24 5.75
N MET A 39 4.81 -0.40 4.94
CA MET A 39 6.17 -0.63 4.42
C MET A 39 7.24 -0.23 5.44
N VAL A 40 7.13 0.97 6.04
CA VAL A 40 8.17 1.53 6.92
C VAL A 40 7.92 1.27 8.42
N ARG A 41 6.66 1.01 8.84
CA ARG A 41 6.24 0.75 10.24
C ARG A 41 6.58 1.87 11.23
N ASP A 42 6.72 3.08 10.73
CA ASP A 42 6.99 4.28 11.50
C ASP A 42 6.03 5.36 11.03
N GLU A 43 5.26 5.94 11.97
CA GLU A 43 4.20 6.89 11.66
C GLU A 43 4.78 8.23 11.19
N GLU A 44 5.86 8.70 11.81
CA GLU A 44 6.48 9.98 11.45
C GLU A 44 7.08 9.90 10.04
N VAL A 45 7.83 8.82 9.76
CA VAL A 45 8.38 8.56 8.44
C VAL A 45 7.27 8.36 7.39
N ALA A 46 6.18 7.70 7.75
CA ALA A 46 5.06 7.54 6.82
C ALA A 46 4.38 8.86 6.48
N VAL A 47 4.24 9.77 7.44
CA VAL A 47 3.73 11.13 7.19
C VAL A 47 4.67 11.89 6.25
N GLU A 48 5.97 11.91 6.55
CA GLU A 48 6.99 12.57 5.72
C GLU A 48 6.97 12.04 4.27
N LEU A 49 7.07 10.72 4.09
CA LEU A 49 7.07 10.10 2.77
C LEU A 49 5.74 10.29 2.02
N THR A 50 4.62 10.44 2.73
CA THR A 50 3.33 10.75 2.10
C THR A 50 3.32 12.19 1.55
N GLN A 51 3.91 13.14 2.26
CA GLN A 51 4.07 14.51 1.78
C GLN A 51 5.01 14.55 0.58
N ASP A 52 6.16 13.89 0.66
CA ASP A 52 7.13 13.78 -0.43
C ASP A 52 6.52 13.13 -1.68
N PHE A 53 5.66 12.11 -1.49
CA PHE A 53 4.92 11.50 -2.59
C PHE A 53 4.05 12.53 -3.32
N PHE A 54 3.27 13.35 -2.62
CA PHE A 54 2.43 14.33 -3.28
C PHE A 54 3.23 15.45 -3.94
N ILE A 55 4.32 15.89 -3.34
CA ILE A 55 5.26 16.84 -3.96
C ILE A 55 5.81 16.23 -5.25
N LYS A 56 6.22 14.96 -5.21
CA LYS A 56 6.73 14.26 -6.39
C LYS A 56 5.67 14.13 -7.47
N ILE A 57 4.45 13.71 -7.11
CA ILE A 57 3.32 13.63 -8.07
C ILE A 57 3.09 14.98 -8.74
N TYR A 58 3.00 16.07 -7.99
CA TYR A 58 2.79 17.39 -8.53
C TYR A 58 3.89 17.79 -9.54
N THR A 59 5.13 17.50 -9.20
CA THR A 59 6.30 17.84 -10.02
C THR A 59 6.36 17.04 -11.33
N VAL A 60 5.91 15.77 -11.33
CA VAL A 60 6.06 14.87 -12.48
C VAL A 60 4.75 14.55 -13.20
N ILE A 61 3.61 15.11 -12.77
CA ILE A 61 2.27 14.78 -13.31
C ILE A 61 2.16 15.05 -14.81
N GLN A 62 2.93 16.01 -15.33
CA GLN A 62 3.01 16.29 -16.76
C GLN A 62 3.57 15.10 -17.58
N LYS A 63 4.31 14.19 -16.95
CA LYS A 63 4.88 12.98 -17.57
C LYS A 63 3.92 11.79 -17.53
N TYR A 64 2.73 11.95 -16.92
CA TYR A 64 1.76 10.86 -16.83
C TYR A 64 1.25 10.46 -18.21
N ASN A 65 1.31 9.15 -18.50
CA ASN A 65 0.80 8.58 -19.73
C ASN A 65 -0.65 8.07 -19.53
N PHE A 66 -1.60 8.70 -20.21
CA PHE A 66 -3.03 8.38 -20.16
C PHE A 66 -3.42 7.00 -20.70
N GLN A 67 -2.49 6.24 -21.25
CA GLN A 67 -2.72 4.84 -21.64
C GLN A 67 -2.80 3.88 -20.45
N TYR A 68 -2.27 4.29 -19.32
CA TYR A 68 -2.23 3.51 -18.08
C TYR A 68 -3.15 4.09 -17.02
N LYS A 69 -3.54 3.27 -16.04
CA LYS A 69 -4.27 3.76 -14.87
C LYS A 69 -3.38 4.66 -14.02
N PHE A 70 -3.94 5.77 -13.54
CA PHE A 70 -3.21 6.67 -12.65
C PHE A 70 -2.79 5.97 -11.36
N SER A 71 -3.65 5.14 -10.78
CA SER A 71 -3.34 4.38 -9.57
C SER A 71 -2.05 3.55 -9.70
N THR A 72 -1.89 2.81 -10.81
CA THR A 72 -0.67 2.01 -11.04
C THR A 72 0.58 2.88 -11.13
N TRP A 73 0.49 4.01 -11.83
CA TRP A 73 1.60 4.98 -11.95
C TRP A 73 1.91 5.65 -10.59
N ALA A 74 0.89 6.01 -9.82
CA ALA A 74 1.05 6.59 -8.48
C ALA A 74 1.70 5.59 -7.52
N TYR A 75 1.27 4.32 -7.51
CA TYR A 75 1.91 3.28 -6.68
C TYR A 75 3.36 3.01 -7.07
N ARG A 76 3.72 3.10 -8.35
CA ARG A 76 5.12 2.99 -8.78
C ARG A 76 5.98 4.10 -8.18
N ILE A 77 5.50 5.34 -8.22
CA ILE A 77 6.21 6.48 -7.63
C ILE A 77 6.34 6.30 -6.11
N CYS A 78 5.22 5.94 -5.45
CA CYS A 78 5.19 5.71 -4.02
C CYS A 78 6.13 4.57 -3.59
N TYR A 79 6.08 3.43 -4.28
CA TYR A 79 6.94 2.27 -4.01
C TYR A 79 8.43 2.62 -4.13
N ASN A 80 8.82 3.29 -5.22
CA ASN A 80 10.21 3.70 -5.44
C ASN A 80 10.69 4.66 -4.34
N LEU A 81 9.84 5.61 -3.93
CA LEU A 81 10.16 6.54 -2.85
C LEU A 81 10.44 5.81 -1.53
N VAL A 82 9.59 4.83 -1.18
CA VAL A 82 9.77 4.01 0.03
C VAL A 82 11.04 3.17 -0.06
N ILE A 83 11.27 2.47 -1.18
CA ILE A 83 12.46 1.63 -1.36
C ILE A 83 13.73 2.46 -1.30
N ASP A 84 13.74 3.66 -1.90
CA ASP A 84 14.89 4.58 -1.83
C ASP A 84 15.15 5.04 -0.40
N HIS A 85 14.09 5.32 0.39
CA HIS A 85 14.22 5.68 1.80
C HIS A 85 14.82 4.52 2.61
N VAL A 86 14.28 3.31 2.48
CA VAL A 86 14.76 2.11 3.18
C VAL A 86 16.23 1.80 2.81
N ARG A 87 16.59 1.94 1.54
CA ARG A 87 17.98 1.72 1.08
C ARG A 87 18.99 2.71 1.68
N LYS A 88 18.58 3.97 1.85
CA LYS A 88 19.41 5.01 2.46
C LYS A 88 19.56 4.86 3.97
N ASN A 89 18.64 4.17 4.62
CA ASN A 89 18.59 4.00 6.08
C ASN A 89 18.62 2.51 6.45
N PRO A 90 19.75 1.79 6.31
CA PRO A 90 19.84 0.35 6.53
C PRO A 90 19.51 -0.09 7.96
N VAL A 91 19.64 0.78 8.96
CA VAL A 91 19.22 0.52 10.35
C VAL A 91 17.71 0.23 10.46
N TYR A 92 16.92 0.74 9.51
CA TYR A 92 15.50 0.45 9.42
C TYR A 92 15.19 -1.01 9.07
N VAL A 93 16.06 -1.68 8.31
CA VAL A 93 15.84 -3.06 7.84
C VAL A 93 15.84 -4.03 9.02
N ASP A 94 16.77 -3.87 9.96
CA ASP A 94 16.88 -4.74 11.14
C ASP A 94 15.76 -4.49 12.16
N SER A 95 15.27 -3.24 12.26
CA SER A 95 14.17 -2.91 13.17
C SER A 95 12.79 -3.32 12.62
N LEU A 96 12.62 -3.40 11.31
CA LEU A 96 11.37 -3.83 10.65
C LEU A 96 11.04 -5.32 10.92
N ASP A 97 12.06 -6.18 11.06
CA ASP A 97 11.86 -7.59 11.37
C ASP A 97 11.57 -7.85 12.84
N GLN A 98 11.87 -6.89 13.75
CA GLN A 98 11.75 -7.05 15.20
C GLN A 98 10.53 -6.38 15.84
N ASN A 99 9.81 -5.49 15.13
CA ASN A 99 8.72 -4.72 15.74
C ASN A 99 7.38 -4.92 15.01
N PRO A 100 6.55 -5.89 15.42
CA PRO A 100 5.20 -6.04 14.87
C PRO A 100 4.36 -4.81 15.22
N LEU A 101 3.63 -4.29 14.23
CA LEU A 101 2.68 -3.19 14.41
C LEU A 101 1.67 -3.51 15.51
N THR A 102 1.52 -2.63 16.48
CA THR A 102 0.52 -2.82 17.53
C THR A 102 -0.89 -2.65 16.96
N ARG A 103 -1.83 -3.50 17.40
CA ARG A 103 -3.25 -3.53 17.01
C ARG A 103 -3.91 -2.13 17.10
N LYS A 104 -3.45 -1.28 18.01
CA LYS A 104 -3.98 0.05 18.25
C LYS A 104 -3.62 1.08 17.16
N GLN A 105 -2.48 0.90 16.50
CA GLN A 105 -2.01 1.81 15.43
C GLN A 105 -2.70 1.52 14.10
N LEU A 106 -3.04 0.25 13.83
CA LEU A 106 -3.76 -0.17 12.62
C LEU A 106 -5.25 0.22 12.64
N ALA A 107 -5.90 0.17 13.81
CA ALA A 107 -7.32 0.50 13.97
C ALA A 107 -7.65 1.98 13.66
N ARG A 108 -6.67 2.90 13.76
CA ARG A 108 -6.86 4.31 13.38
C ARG A 108 -6.96 4.54 11.88
N THR A 109 -6.54 3.58 11.07
CA THR A 109 -6.49 3.71 9.59
C THR A 109 -7.72 3.17 8.87
N ASP A 110 -8.58 2.36 9.52
CA ASP A 110 -9.72 1.68 8.88
C ASP A 110 -11.10 2.24 9.26
N GLN A 111 -11.22 3.56 9.45
CA GLN A 111 -12.56 4.16 9.52
C GLN A 111 -13.12 4.37 8.12
N VAL A 112 -13.93 3.46 7.60
CA VAL A 112 -15.15 3.67 6.79
C VAL A 112 -15.80 2.30 6.49
N VAL A 113 -17.00 2.13 6.87
CA VAL A 113 -18.28 1.78 6.28
C VAL A 113 -19.16 1.16 7.37
N ARG A 114 -20.28 1.82 7.62
CA ARG A 114 -21.37 1.31 8.46
C ARG A 114 -22.15 0.28 7.65
N GLU A 115 -22.07 -0.96 8.05
CA GLU A 115 -23.09 -1.98 7.76
C GLU A 115 -23.16 -2.92 8.96
N ASP A 116 -24.36 -3.21 9.42
CA ASP A 116 -24.82 -4.12 10.48
C ASP A 116 -23.81 -4.61 11.54
N GLY A 117 -24.01 -4.12 12.79
CA GLY A 117 -23.00 -4.04 13.84
C GLY A 117 -22.30 -5.32 14.29
N PHE A 118 -22.87 -6.52 14.23
CA PHE A 118 -22.26 -7.74 14.78
C PHE A 118 -21.35 -8.45 13.76
N SER A 119 -21.80 -8.65 12.54
CA SER A 119 -21.00 -9.29 11.47
C SER A 119 -19.84 -8.41 10.98
N VAL A 120 -19.93 -7.09 11.19
CA VAL A 120 -18.88 -6.12 10.83
C VAL A 120 -17.72 -6.13 11.82
N LEU A 121 -18.00 -6.33 13.11
CA LEU A 121 -16.96 -6.44 14.14
C LEU A 121 -16.10 -7.69 13.94
N GLU A 122 -16.74 -8.85 13.73
CA GLU A 122 -16.02 -10.11 13.45
C GLU A 122 -15.21 -10.04 12.17
N LYS A 123 -15.75 -9.46 11.09
CA LYS A 123 -15.01 -9.24 9.83
C LYS A 123 -13.83 -8.29 10.00
N ARG A 124 -13.97 -7.25 10.83
CA ARG A 124 -12.87 -6.32 11.14
C ARG A 124 -11.80 -7.00 11.97
N GLU A 125 -12.17 -7.72 13.03
CA GLU A 125 -11.20 -8.47 13.84
C GLU A 125 -10.44 -9.50 13.03
N MET A 126 -11.12 -10.23 12.15
CA MET A 126 -10.48 -11.17 11.22
C MET A 126 -9.57 -10.46 10.23
N SER A 127 -9.99 -9.33 9.67
CA SER A 127 -9.16 -8.52 8.77
C SER A 127 -7.92 -8.00 9.48
N ASP A 128 -8.06 -7.45 10.69
CA ASP A 128 -6.95 -6.94 11.49
C ASP A 128 -5.97 -8.06 11.86
N TYR A 129 -6.49 -9.24 12.19
CA TYR A 129 -5.67 -10.42 12.45
C TYR A 129 -4.88 -10.84 11.21
N ILE A 130 -5.53 -10.97 10.05
CA ILE A 130 -4.83 -11.34 8.80
C ILE A 130 -3.73 -10.32 8.46
N TRP A 131 -4.00 -9.02 8.60
CA TRP A 131 -2.99 -8.00 8.34
C TRP A 131 -1.86 -8.02 9.36
N SER A 132 -2.11 -8.38 10.62
CA SER A 132 -1.05 -8.59 11.62
C SER A 132 -0.13 -9.75 11.26
N VAL A 133 -0.69 -10.81 10.65
CA VAL A 133 0.10 -11.93 10.11
C VAL A 133 0.89 -11.51 8.88
N VAL A 134 0.29 -10.73 7.97
CA VAL A 134 1.00 -10.16 6.81
C VAL A 134 2.18 -9.29 7.23
N ASP A 135 2.05 -8.58 8.35
CA ASP A 135 3.14 -7.75 8.87
C ASP A 135 4.32 -8.57 9.42
N ARG A 136 4.14 -9.86 9.74
CA ARG A 136 5.20 -10.77 10.21
C ARG A 136 5.99 -11.44 9.10
N ILE A 137 5.46 -11.53 7.86
CA ILE A 137 6.18 -12.15 6.76
C ILE A 137 7.29 -11.22 6.21
N PRO A 138 8.39 -11.80 5.63
CA PRO A 138 9.50 -11.00 5.12
C PRO A 138 9.06 -9.94 4.11
N GLU A 139 9.71 -8.75 4.17
CA GLU A 139 9.39 -7.57 3.38
C GLU A 139 9.26 -7.86 1.88
N LYS A 140 10.18 -8.67 1.31
CA LYS A 140 10.18 -9.06 -0.12
C LYS A 140 8.91 -9.77 -0.60
N TYR A 141 8.05 -10.21 0.33
CA TYR A 141 6.75 -10.83 0.06
C TYR A 141 5.61 -9.90 0.45
N ARG A 142 5.76 -9.19 1.58
CA ARG A 142 4.73 -8.34 2.18
C ARG A 142 4.25 -7.26 1.22
N HIS A 143 5.15 -6.49 0.62
CA HIS A 143 4.77 -5.41 -0.30
C HIS A 143 3.95 -5.90 -1.51
N LEU A 144 4.20 -7.13 -1.99
CA LEU A 144 3.42 -7.70 -3.10
C LEU A 144 2.00 -8.10 -2.65
N ILE A 145 1.84 -8.56 -1.41
CA ILE A 145 0.53 -8.82 -0.81
C ILE A 145 -0.25 -7.52 -0.65
N LEU A 146 0.39 -6.46 -0.16
CA LEU A 146 -0.23 -5.13 -0.04
C LEU A 146 -0.74 -4.63 -1.40
N LEU A 147 0.12 -4.65 -2.43
CA LEU A 147 -0.25 -4.22 -3.78
C LEU A 147 -1.38 -5.07 -4.36
N ARG A 148 -1.37 -6.39 -4.13
CA ARG A 148 -2.36 -7.31 -4.68
C ARG A 148 -3.72 -7.24 -3.98
N TYR A 149 -3.72 -7.31 -2.64
CA TYR A 149 -4.95 -7.52 -1.85
C TYR A 149 -5.49 -6.25 -1.21
N GLN A 150 -4.65 -5.33 -0.83
CA GLN A 150 -5.09 -4.05 -0.29
C GLN A 150 -5.37 -3.04 -1.41
N GLN A 151 -4.54 -3.03 -2.47
CA GLN A 151 -4.67 -2.06 -3.55
C GLN A 151 -5.35 -2.62 -4.81
N GLY A 152 -5.60 -3.92 -4.87
CA GLY A 152 -6.34 -4.57 -5.97
C GLY A 152 -5.59 -4.64 -7.30
N LEU A 153 -4.26 -4.41 -7.32
CA LEU A 153 -3.48 -4.41 -8.56
C LEU A 153 -3.38 -5.82 -9.16
N LYS A 154 -3.37 -5.89 -10.49
CA LYS A 154 -3.10 -7.12 -11.24
C LYS A 154 -1.62 -7.47 -11.21
N TYR A 155 -1.26 -8.72 -11.51
CA TYR A 155 0.14 -9.17 -11.49
C TYR A 155 1.05 -8.39 -12.45
N ASP A 156 0.56 -8.04 -13.62
CA ASP A 156 1.26 -7.21 -14.60
C ASP A 156 1.43 -5.76 -14.12
N GLU A 157 0.41 -5.20 -13.46
CA GLU A 157 0.49 -3.88 -12.83
C GLU A 157 1.51 -3.89 -11.68
N ILE A 158 1.52 -4.93 -10.83
CA ILE A 158 2.51 -5.10 -9.75
C ILE A 158 3.93 -5.23 -10.33
N ALA A 159 4.10 -5.98 -11.40
CA ALA A 159 5.37 -6.10 -12.10
C ALA A 159 5.88 -4.73 -12.56
N GLY A 160 5.00 -3.90 -13.13
CA GLY A 160 5.33 -2.53 -13.53
C GLY A 160 5.61 -1.58 -12.36
N VAL A 161 5.00 -1.81 -11.18
CA VAL A 161 5.26 -1.03 -9.96
C VAL A 161 6.61 -1.38 -9.35
N THR A 162 6.97 -2.67 -9.30
CA THR A 162 8.11 -3.20 -8.55
C THR A 162 9.35 -3.46 -9.42
N ASP A 163 9.24 -3.27 -10.73
CA ASP A 163 10.26 -3.62 -11.73
C ASP A 163 10.70 -5.11 -11.68
N LEU A 164 9.79 -6.00 -11.23
CA LEU A 164 10.00 -7.44 -11.19
C LEU A 164 9.34 -8.14 -12.38
N PRO A 165 9.92 -9.21 -12.92
CA PRO A 165 9.23 -10.06 -13.91
C PRO A 165 7.90 -10.60 -13.36
N VAL A 166 6.84 -10.65 -14.18
CA VAL A 166 5.50 -11.14 -13.79
C VAL A 166 5.55 -12.54 -13.19
N GLY A 167 6.40 -13.44 -13.71
CA GLY A 167 6.62 -14.76 -13.14
C GLY A 167 7.17 -14.73 -11.71
N THR A 168 8.10 -13.78 -11.44
CA THR A 168 8.64 -13.56 -10.09
C THR A 168 7.57 -13.04 -9.15
N VAL A 169 6.73 -12.10 -9.59
CA VAL A 169 5.60 -11.58 -8.81
C VAL A 169 4.64 -12.72 -8.43
N LYS A 170 4.23 -13.54 -9.40
CA LYS A 170 3.34 -14.69 -9.16
C LYS A 170 3.94 -15.66 -8.14
N ASN A 171 5.20 -16.05 -8.32
CA ASN A 171 5.88 -16.98 -7.43
C ASN A 171 6.05 -16.42 -6.01
N ARG A 172 6.41 -15.13 -5.88
CA ARG A 172 6.53 -14.49 -4.56
C ARG A 172 5.19 -14.36 -3.86
N ILE A 173 4.11 -14.00 -4.56
CA ILE A 173 2.77 -13.96 -3.98
C ILE A 173 2.30 -15.35 -3.56
N PHE A 174 2.59 -16.40 -4.33
CA PHE A 174 2.31 -17.78 -3.95
C PHE A 174 3.04 -18.15 -2.65
N LYS A 175 4.36 -17.90 -2.58
CA LYS A 175 5.15 -18.15 -1.36
C LYS A 175 4.66 -17.32 -0.16
N ALA A 176 4.27 -16.07 -0.39
CA ALA A 176 3.70 -15.22 0.66
C ALA A 176 2.44 -15.84 1.27
N LYS A 177 1.53 -16.36 0.44
CA LYS A 177 0.33 -17.06 0.92
C LYS A 177 0.64 -18.29 1.75
N ASP A 178 1.66 -19.06 1.37
CA ASP A 178 2.08 -20.23 2.13
C ASP A 178 2.68 -19.83 3.48
N LEU A 179 3.45 -18.75 3.54
CA LEU A 179 3.97 -18.20 4.79
C LEU A 179 2.83 -17.73 5.71
N ILE A 180 1.89 -16.95 5.17
CA ILE A 180 0.70 -16.47 5.92
C ILE A 180 -0.08 -17.68 6.47
N ARG A 181 -0.32 -18.72 5.66
CA ARG A 181 -1.04 -19.91 6.10
C ARG A 181 -0.32 -20.64 7.24
N LYS A 182 1.01 -20.73 7.19
CA LYS A 182 1.82 -21.33 8.25
C LYS A 182 1.74 -20.53 9.54
N GLU A 183 1.85 -19.22 9.49
CA GLU A 183 1.72 -18.32 10.65
C GLU A 183 0.34 -18.48 11.32
N ILE A 184 -0.74 -18.45 10.52
CA ILE A 184 -2.10 -18.67 11.03
C ILE A 184 -2.24 -20.04 11.73
N SER A 185 -1.66 -21.10 11.13
CA SER A 185 -1.72 -22.43 11.72
C SER A 185 -0.96 -22.52 13.05
N GLN A 186 0.17 -21.84 13.19
CA GLN A 186 0.95 -21.77 14.42
C GLN A 186 0.22 -21.02 15.53
N ASP A 187 -0.39 -19.86 15.20
CA ASP A 187 -1.18 -19.08 16.16
C ASP A 187 -2.39 -19.91 16.69
N GLY A 188 -3.06 -20.68 15.81
CA GLY A 188 -4.18 -21.56 16.20
C GLY A 188 -3.76 -22.74 17.09
N MET A 189 -2.52 -23.24 16.98
CA MET A 189 -1.99 -24.29 17.83
C MET A 189 -1.50 -23.77 19.19
N SER A 190 -1.16 -22.49 19.29
CA SER A 190 -0.71 -21.84 20.54
C SER A 190 -1.86 -21.39 21.43
N SER A 191 -3.10 -21.50 20.95
CA SER A 191 -4.32 -21.07 21.67
C SER A 191 -5.13 -22.24 22.25
N GLN A 192 -4.61 -23.46 22.21
CA GLN A 192 -5.13 -24.66 22.89
C GLN A 192 -4.22 -25.04 24.07
#